data_31c501ebbad0c10fa961145f0bc13000
#
_entry.id   31c501ebbad0c10fa961145f0bc13000
#
_cell.length_a   1.000
_cell.length_b   1.000
_cell.length_c   1.000
_cell.angle_alpha   90.00
_cell.angle_beta   90.00
_cell.angle_gamma   90.00
#
_symmetry.space_group_name_H-M   'P 1'
#
loop_
_entity.id
_entity.type
_entity.pdbx_description
1 polymer ?
#
loop_
_entity_poly.entity_id
_entity_poly.type
_entity_poly.pdbx_seq_one_letter_code
_entity_poly.pdbx_strand_id
1 'polypeptide(L)'
;MKERRQCVFGRLWRWFLTVLGDIKVYRFPRFMVYDPTTFAVKGDDTRDIMDVIAPGDVVLRGYHHYLDGFFIPGDLSHSGIYVGNGTVIHSVAEGVCEIDLIDFFRCDRACVMRPKDGGAAVAAIEKAKSLIGSDYDFNFVDGNGAYYCHEFTATCYSMLGIEKKKTKICGIPLRRRYLGTSFTESDKFEEVIRINC
;
A
#
# COMPACT_ATOMS: atom_id res chain seq x y z
N MET A 1 -10.62 -36.47 -26.39
CA MET A 1 -10.30 -35.64 -25.23
C MET A 1 -11.18 -36.05 -24.06
N LYS A 2 -10.62 -36.75 -23.06
CA LYS A 2 -11.35 -37.17 -21.85
C LYS A 2 -11.28 -36.00 -20.84
N GLU A 3 -12.36 -35.26 -20.67
CA GLU A 3 -12.54 -34.39 -19.52
C GLU A 3 -12.42 -35.19 -18.25
N ARG A 4 -11.36 -35.03 -17.52
CA ARG A 4 -11.25 -35.55 -16.15
C ARG A 4 -12.25 -34.81 -15.30
N ARG A 5 -13.38 -35.46 -14.98
CA ARG A 5 -14.25 -35.06 -13.87
C ARG A 5 -13.36 -35.04 -12.61
N GLN A 6 -12.91 -33.88 -12.21
CA GLN A 6 -12.22 -33.74 -10.92
C GLN A 6 -13.24 -34.08 -9.84
N CYS A 7 -13.04 -35.21 -9.17
CA CYS A 7 -13.88 -35.66 -8.07
C CYS A 7 -13.94 -34.56 -7.01
N VAL A 8 -15.11 -34.27 -6.47
CA VAL A 8 -15.34 -33.27 -5.40
C VAL A 8 -14.35 -33.48 -4.23
N PHE A 9 -14.05 -34.72 -3.93
CA PHE A 9 -13.05 -35.11 -2.94
C PHE A 9 -11.64 -34.59 -3.28
N GLY A 10 -11.23 -34.62 -4.54
CA GLY A 10 -9.93 -34.08 -4.95
C GLY A 10 -9.81 -32.57 -4.84
N ARG A 11 -10.92 -31.84 -5.03
CA ARG A 11 -10.97 -30.38 -4.80
C ARG A 11 -10.89 -30.05 -3.32
N LEU A 12 -11.64 -30.77 -2.48
CA LEU A 12 -11.63 -30.59 -1.03
C LEU A 12 -10.25 -30.92 -0.43
N TRP A 13 -9.63 -32.00 -0.92
CA TRP A 13 -8.27 -32.39 -0.50
C TRP A 13 -7.22 -31.33 -0.86
N ARG A 14 -7.28 -30.79 -2.09
CA ARG A 14 -6.36 -29.70 -2.50
C ARG A 14 -6.56 -28.45 -1.63
N TRP A 15 -7.80 -28.05 -1.42
CA TRP A 15 -8.12 -26.92 -0.53
C TRP A 15 -7.55 -27.13 0.89
N PHE A 16 -7.76 -28.32 1.45
CA PHE A 16 -7.23 -28.68 2.77
C PHE A 16 -5.69 -28.59 2.82
N LEU A 17 -5.00 -29.12 1.82
CA LEU A 17 -3.53 -29.04 1.75
C LEU A 17 -3.05 -27.59 1.58
N THR A 18 -3.76 -26.76 0.85
CA THR A 18 -3.45 -25.33 0.71
C THR A 18 -3.55 -24.64 2.07
N VAL A 19 -4.64 -24.84 2.79
CA VAL A 19 -4.83 -24.25 4.13
C VAL A 19 -3.73 -24.71 5.10
N LEU A 20 -3.37 -26.00 5.07
CA LEU A 20 -2.27 -26.52 5.90
C LEU A 20 -0.92 -25.89 5.54
N GLY A 21 -0.67 -25.62 4.24
CA GLY A 21 0.56 -24.98 3.78
C GLY A 21 0.71 -23.53 4.25
N ASP A 22 -0.43 -22.87 4.52
CA ASP A 22 -0.46 -21.47 4.95
C ASP A 22 -0.43 -21.30 6.48
N ILE A 23 -0.27 -22.39 7.24
CA ILE A 23 -0.17 -22.33 8.70
C ILE A 23 1.28 -22.17 9.13
N LYS A 24 1.63 -21.04 9.72
CA LYS A 24 2.91 -20.79 10.36
C LYS A 24 2.89 -21.31 11.79
N VAL A 25 3.89 -22.13 12.14
CA VAL A 25 4.07 -22.67 13.48
C VAL A 25 5.25 -21.98 14.15
N TYR A 26 4.97 -21.20 15.18
CA TYR A 26 5.98 -20.55 15.99
C TYR A 26 6.39 -21.48 17.16
N ARG A 27 7.69 -21.69 17.33
CA ARG A 27 8.21 -22.57 18.40
C ARG A 27 8.10 -21.94 19.78
N PHE A 28 8.14 -20.61 19.84
CA PHE A 28 8.00 -19.87 21.09
C PHE A 28 7.42 -18.46 20.82
N PRO A 29 6.35 -18.04 21.52
CA PRO A 29 5.39 -18.92 22.23
C PRO A 29 4.75 -19.92 21.24
N ARG A 30 4.38 -21.11 21.66
CA ARG A 30 3.80 -22.15 20.79
C ARG A 30 2.39 -21.72 20.33
N PHE A 31 2.29 -21.13 19.16
CA PHE A 31 1.02 -20.79 18.52
C PHE A 31 1.11 -21.02 17.01
N MET A 32 -0.04 -21.25 16.41
CA MET A 32 -0.19 -21.37 14.97
C MET A 32 -0.94 -20.17 14.45
N VAL A 33 -0.47 -19.62 13.33
CA VAL A 33 -1.12 -18.51 12.62
C VAL A 33 -1.39 -18.95 11.20
N TYR A 34 -2.63 -18.80 10.76
CA TYR A 34 -2.95 -18.91 9.34
C TYR A 34 -2.48 -17.63 8.65
N ASP A 35 -1.53 -17.79 7.74
CA ASP A 35 -0.95 -16.69 6.98
C ASP A 35 -0.83 -17.12 5.52
N PRO A 36 -1.87 -16.91 4.71
CA PRO A 36 -1.84 -17.20 3.29
C PRO A 36 -0.75 -16.34 2.64
N THR A 37 0.29 -17.00 2.13
CA THR A 37 1.46 -16.32 1.54
C THR A 37 1.23 -15.80 0.13
N THR A 38 0.03 -15.94 -0.40
CA THR A 38 -0.29 -15.56 -1.78
C THR A 38 -0.95 -14.19 -1.84
N PHE A 39 -0.16 -13.16 -2.07
CA PHE A 39 -0.67 -11.84 -2.48
C PHE A 39 -1.36 -11.93 -3.85
N ALA A 40 -2.35 -11.08 -4.10
CA ALA A 40 -3.08 -11.06 -5.36
C ALA A 40 -2.28 -10.39 -6.48
N VAL A 41 -1.42 -9.41 -6.16
CA VAL A 41 -0.42 -8.84 -7.09
C VAL A 41 0.64 -9.90 -7.36
N LYS A 42 0.84 -10.25 -8.62
CA LYS A 42 1.75 -11.31 -9.07
C LYS A 42 2.98 -10.73 -9.75
N GLY A 43 3.92 -11.60 -10.09
CA GLY A 43 5.16 -11.20 -10.73
C GLY A 43 4.98 -10.53 -12.09
N ASP A 44 3.93 -10.88 -12.85
CA ASP A 44 3.59 -10.19 -14.11
C ASP A 44 3.11 -8.77 -13.81
N ASP A 45 2.17 -8.60 -12.87
CA ASP A 45 1.69 -7.29 -12.44
C ASP A 45 2.83 -6.39 -11.95
N THR A 46 3.77 -6.98 -11.19
CA THR A 46 4.95 -6.23 -10.70
C THR A 46 5.85 -5.79 -11.85
N ARG A 47 6.04 -6.62 -12.87
CA ARG A 47 6.79 -6.23 -14.08
C ARG A 47 6.09 -5.11 -14.83
N ASP A 48 4.77 -5.20 -15.01
CA ASP A 48 3.99 -4.15 -15.67
C ASP A 48 4.12 -2.82 -14.93
N ILE A 49 4.13 -2.84 -13.59
CA ILE A 49 4.41 -1.64 -12.78
C ILE A 49 5.83 -1.13 -13.04
N MET A 50 6.84 -2.01 -13.02
CA MET A 50 8.24 -1.62 -13.21
C MET A 50 8.51 -1.02 -14.59
N ASP A 51 7.77 -1.42 -15.60
CA ASP A 51 7.91 -0.91 -16.97
C ASP A 51 7.37 0.51 -17.16
N VAL A 52 6.44 0.94 -16.29
CA VAL A 52 5.76 2.24 -16.43
C VAL A 52 6.05 3.25 -15.33
N ILE A 53 6.56 2.80 -14.18
CA ILE A 53 6.80 3.67 -13.02
C ILE A 53 7.96 4.64 -13.26
N ALA A 54 7.83 5.87 -12.79
CA ALA A 54 8.85 6.90 -12.88
C ALA A 54 9.14 7.55 -11.51
N PRO A 55 10.37 8.03 -11.28
CA PRO A 55 10.71 8.74 -10.05
C PRO A 55 9.76 9.91 -9.77
N GLY A 56 9.25 9.99 -8.54
CA GLY A 56 8.23 10.93 -8.11
C GLY A 56 6.81 10.37 -8.21
N ASP A 57 6.58 9.17 -8.72
CA ASP A 57 5.24 8.58 -8.68
C ASP A 57 4.83 8.26 -7.24
N VAL A 58 3.58 8.51 -6.91
CA VAL A 58 2.94 8.03 -5.68
C VAL A 58 2.57 6.58 -5.89
N VAL A 59 3.09 5.71 -5.04
CA VAL A 59 2.75 4.29 -5.02
C VAL A 59 1.77 4.02 -3.89
N LEU A 60 0.71 3.29 -4.20
CA LEU A 60 -0.36 2.94 -3.28
C LEU A 60 -0.54 1.43 -3.26
N ARG A 61 -0.78 0.87 -2.08
CA ARG A 61 -1.07 -0.55 -1.91
C ARG A 61 -2.20 -0.80 -0.93
N GLY A 62 -2.84 -1.95 -1.06
CA GLY A 62 -3.86 -2.40 -0.14
C GLY A 62 -3.83 -3.91 0.04
N TYR A 63 -4.40 -4.35 1.14
CA TYR A 63 -4.49 -5.77 1.49
C TYR A 63 -5.94 -6.18 1.67
N HIS A 64 -6.28 -7.41 1.27
CA HIS A 64 -7.58 -7.99 1.53
C HIS A 64 -7.64 -8.56 2.96
N HIS A 65 -8.73 -8.27 3.68
CA HIS A 65 -9.07 -8.90 4.95
C HIS A 65 -8.10 -8.69 6.12
N TYR A 66 -7.21 -7.71 6.05
CA TYR A 66 -6.39 -7.32 7.19
C TYR A 66 -7.14 -6.35 8.12
N LEU A 67 -6.85 -6.43 9.42
CA LEU A 67 -7.48 -5.59 10.45
C LEU A 67 -7.22 -4.09 10.26
N ASP A 68 -6.11 -3.72 9.65
CA ASP A 68 -5.78 -2.32 9.33
C ASP A 68 -6.77 -1.70 8.34
N GLY A 69 -7.32 -2.47 7.39
CA GLY A 69 -8.41 -2.05 6.50
C GLY A 69 -9.70 -1.65 7.24
N PHE A 70 -9.88 -2.06 8.50
CA PHE A 70 -10.96 -1.59 9.35
C PHE A 70 -10.74 -0.16 9.86
N PHE A 71 -9.49 0.24 10.06
CA PHE A 71 -9.10 1.54 10.62
C PHE A 71 -8.72 2.57 9.55
N ILE A 72 -8.32 2.11 8.35
CA ILE A 72 -7.98 2.96 7.21
C ILE A 72 -9.01 2.70 6.11
N PRO A 73 -10.03 3.55 5.96
CA PRO A 73 -11.07 3.35 4.96
C PRO A 73 -10.53 3.46 3.54
N GLY A 74 -10.97 2.55 2.68
CA GLY A 74 -10.62 2.50 1.27
C GLY A 74 -9.81 1.25 0.91
N ASP A 75 -9.71 1.02 -0.39
CA ASP A 75 -9.05 -0.17 -0.95
C ASP A 75 -7.52 -0.09 -0.94
N LEU A 76 -7.00 1.12 -0.77
CA LEU A 76 -5.57 1.43 -0.77
C LEU A 76 -5.20 2.04 0.59
N SER A 77 -4.77 1.19 1.51
CA SER A 77 -4.53 1.54 2.92
C SER A 77 -3.14 2.11 3.19
N HIS A 78 -2.22 2.06 2.22
CA HIS A 78 -0.85 2.51 2.41
C HIS A 78 -0.32 3.24 1.17
N SER A 79 0.59 4.22 1.38
CA SER A 79 1.23 4.96 0.30
C SER A 79 2.70 5.26 0.58
N GLY A 80 3.43 5.52 -0.49
CA GLY A 80 4.82 5.95 -0.49
C GLY A 80 5.14 6.73 -1.77
N ILE A 81 6.41 7.12 -1.92
CA ILE A 81 6.94 7.81 -3.09
C ILE A 81 8.05 6.96 -3.70
N TYR A 82 7.94 6.66 -4.97
CA TYR A 82 9.01 6.02 -5.71
C TYR A 82 10.11 7.04 -6.03
N VAL A 83 11.32 6.78 -5.58
CA VAL A 83 12.45 7.72 -5.73
C VAL A 83 13.46 7.30 -6.79
N GLY A 84 13.14 6.24 -7.54
CA GLY A 84 14.03 5.67 -8.56
C GLY A 84 14.87 4.50 -8.05
N ASN A 85 15.54 3.80 -8.96
CA ASN A 85 16.45 2.68 -8.66
C ASN A 85 15.82 1.56 -7.81
N GLY A 86 14.52 1.27 -8.03
CA GLY A 86 13.81 0.23 -7.27
C GLY A 86 13.50 0.60 -5.81
N THR A 87 13.59 1.88 -5.43
CA THR A 87 13.43 2.32 -4.03
C THR A 87 12.16 3.14 -3.86
N VAL A 88 11.41 2.82 -2.81
CA VAL A 88 10.24 3.58 -2.33
C VAL A 88 10.55 4.12 -0.94
N ILE A 89 10.23 5.38 -0.67
CA ILE A 89 10.23 5.97 0.67
C ILE A 89 8.78 6.00 1.16
N HIS A 90 8.57 5.49 2.37
CA HIS A 90 7.26 5.42 3.00
C HIS A 90 7.34 5.61 4.51
N SER A 91 6.22 5.80 5.19
CA SER A 91 6.15 5.85 6.64
C SER A 91 5.42 4.63 7.17
N VAL A 92 6.07 3.88 8.06
CA VAL A 92 5.59 2.67 8.74
C VAL A 92 5.82 2.81 10.25
N ALA A 93 5.44 1.80 11.04
CA ALA A 93 5.52 1.86 12.51
C ALA A 93 6.93 2.23 13.03
N GLU A 94 7.97 1.89 12.30
CA GLU A 94 9.37 2.21 12.58
C GLU A 94 9.76 3.65 12.18
N GLY A 95 8.83 4.39 11.57
CA GLY A 95 9.04 5.74 11.04
C GLY A 95 9.18 5.80 9.52
N VAL A 96 9.71 6.90 9.01
CA VAL A 96 9.95 7.11 7.58
C VAL A 96 11.23 6.39 7.17
N CYS A 97 11.12 5.44 6.24
CA CYS A 97 12.23 4.61 5.79
C CYS A 97 12.13 4.25 4.30
N GLU A 98 13.20 3.65 3.79
CA GLU A 98 13.27 3.09 2.44
C GLU A 98 12.85 1.63 2.42
N ILE A 99 12.21 1.21 1.33
CA ILE A 99 11.88 -0.19 1.04
C ILE A 99 12.13 -0.47 -0.44
N ASP A 100 12.47 -1.72 -0.77
CA ASP A 100 12.53 -2.18 -2.16
C ASP A 100 11.14 -2.15 -2.81
N LEU A 101 11.06 -1.76 -4.08
CA LEU A 101 9.83 -1.65 -4.86
C LEU A 101 9.06 -2.98 -4.94
N ILE A 102 9.80 -4.09 -5.09
CA ILE A 102 9.19 -5.43 -5.18
C ILE A 102 8.56 -5.79 -3.84
N ASP A 103 9.24 -5.50 -2.73
CA ASP A 103 8.70 -5.73 -1.38
C ASP A 103 7.53 -4.80 -1.08
N PHE A 104 7.55 -3.55 -1.57
CA PHE A 104 6.40 -2.65 -1.44
C PHE A 104 5.16 -3.22 -2.12
N PHE A 105 5.28 -3.83 -3.30
CA PHE A 105 4.15 -4.41 -4.04
C PHE A 105 3.82 -5.87 -3.69
N ARG A 106 4.35 -6.42 -2.62
CA ARG A 106 3.86 -7.68 -2.03
C ARG A 106 2.54 -7.42 -1.31
N CYS A 107 1.48 -7.26 -2.08
CA CYS A 107 0.17 -6.82 -1.63
C CYS A 107 -0.94 -7.41 -2.51
N ASP A 108 -2.20 -7.10 -2.20
CA ASP A 108 -3.34 -7.59 -2.97
C ASP A 108 -3.85 -6.59 -4.00
N ARG A 109 -3.66 -5.30 -3.74
CA ARG A 109 -4.07 -4.18 -4.60
C ARG A 109 -2.93 -3.20 -4.75
N ALA A 110 -2.74 -2.69 -5.96
CA ALA A 110 -1.71 -1.72 -6.27
C ALA A 110 -2.26 -0.61 -7.17
N CYS A 111 -1.76 0.61 -6.97
CA CYS A 111 -2.04 1.73 -7.86
C CYS A 111 -0.83 2.66 -7.89
N VAL A 112 -0.51 3.16 -9.07
CA VAL A 112 0.55 4.16 -9.28
C VAL A 112 -0.10 5.42 -9.82
N MET A 113 0.15 6.54 -9.15
CA MET A 113 -0.36 7.87 -9.51
C MET A 113 0.79 8.80 -9.82
N ARG A 114 0.80 9.39 -11.01
CA ARG A 114 1.84 10.32 -11.45
C ARG A 114 1.40 11.77 -11.24
N PRO A 115 2.22 12.62 -10.60
CA PRO A 115 1.92 14.03 -10.55
C PRO A 115 1.97 14.63 -11.96
N LYS A 116 0.97 15.41 -12.32
CA LYS A 116 0.92 16.12 -13.63
C LYS A 116 1.98 17.21 -13.75
N ASP A 117 2.46 17.72 -12.62
CA ASP A 117 3.55 18.69 -12.52
C ASP A 117 4.87 17.97 -12.24
N GLY A 118 5.73 17.89 -13.24
CA GLY A 118 7.05 17.27 -13.12
C GLY A 118 7.97 17.99 -12.13
N GLY A 119 7.81 19.29 -11.92
CA GLY A 119 8.55 20.03 -10.90
C GLY A 119 8.17 19.59 -9.49
N ALA A 120 6.87 19.30 -9.27
CA ALA A 120 6.40 18.77 -8.01
C ALA A 120 6.96 17.36 -7.73
N ALA A 121 7.16 16.52 -8.75
CA ALA A 121 7.78 15.20 -8.60
C ALA A 121 9.21 15.30 -8.03
N VAL A 122 10.03 16.17 -8.61
CA VAL A 122 11.41 16.39 -8.15
C VAL A 122 11.43 16.91 -6.71
N ALA A 123 10.63 17.93 -6.42
CA ALA A 123 10.53 18.50 -5.06
C ALA A 123 10.05 17.48 -4.03
N ALA A 124 9.09 16.59 -4.41
CA ALA A 124 8.59 15.56 -3.54
C ALA A 124 9.65 14.51 -3.19
N ILE A 125 10.50 14.12 -4.15
CA ILE A 125 11.62 13.19 -3.90
C ILE A 125 12.61 13.80 -2.90
N GLU A 126 13.01 15.07 -3.11
CA GLU A 126 13.91 15.78 -2.20
C GLU A 126 13.32 15.86 -0.78
N LYS A 127 12.02 16.21 -0.70
CA LYS A 127 11.30 16.27 0.56
C LYS A 127 11.23 14.90 1.24
N ALA A 128 10.89 13.83 0.50
CA ALA A 128 10.83 12.47 1.03
C ALA A 128 12.15 12.04 1.65
N LYS A 129 13.26 12.26 0.95
CA LYS A 129 14.63 11.97 1.44
C LYS A 129 14.96 12.76 2.71
N SER A 130 14.52 14.01 2.81
CA SER A 130 14.78 14.86 3.98
C SER A 130 14.00 14.44 5.23
N LEU A 131 12.95 13.62 5.06
CA LEU A 131 12.10 13.13 6.16
C LEU A 131 12.46 11.72 6.64
N ILE A 132 13.42 11.04 6.01
CA ILE A 132 13.88 9.72 6.47
C ILE A 132 14.33 9.81 7.93
N GLY A 133 13.88 8.86 8.75
CA GLY A 133 14.13 8.82 10.19
C GLY A 133 13.14 9.62 11.04
N SER A 134 12.14 10.29 10.43
CA SER A 134 11.03 10.88 11.19
C SER A 134 10.15 9.80 11.79
N ASP A 135 9.57 10.05 12.96
CA ASP A 135 8.71 9.12 13.69
C ASP A 135 7.37 8.87 12.97
N TYR A 136 6.74 7.72 13.26
CA TYR A 136 5.38 7.43 12.80
C TYR A 136 4.35 8.10 13.70
N ASP A 137 3.36 8.75 13.10
CA ASP A 137 2.24 9.36 13.84
C ASP A 137 1.10 8.36 14.09
N PHE A 138 1.12 7.71 15.26
CA PHE A 138 0.04 6.82 15.73
C PHE A 138 -1.22 7.58 16.17
N ASN A 139 -1.14 8.87 16.43
CA ASN A 139 -2.26 9.68 16.91
C ASN A 139 -3.01 10.40 15.79
N PHE A 140 -2.45 10.38 14.59
CA PHE A 140 -2.99 11.07 13.41
C PHE A 140 -3.22 12.57 13.66
N VAL A 141 -2.22 13.23 14.26
CA VAL A 141 -2.22 14.65 14.58
C VAL A 141 -1.27 15.39 13.66
N ASP A 142 -1.83 16.21 12.80
CA ASP A 142 -1.05 16.94 11.80
C ASP A 142 -0.01 17.89 12.43
N GLY A 143 1.16 17.97 11.76
CA GLY A 143 2.16 19.02 12.05
C GLY A 143 2.96 18.80 13.32
N ASN A 144 2.99 17.60 13.88
CA ASN A 144 3.76 17.25 15.08
C ASN A 144 5.19 16.75 14.77
N GLY A 145 5.60 16.73 13.48
CA GLY A 145 6.90 16.25 13.04
C GLY A 145 7.00 14.73 12.87
N ALA A 146 5.92 14.00 13.15
CA ALA A 146 5.72 12.59 12.87
C ALA A 146 4.69 12.44 11.74
N TYR A 147 4.71 11.32 11.00
CA TYR A 147 3.89 11.17 9.81
C TYR A 147 3.29 9.77 9.74
N TYR A 148 1.96 9.65 9.55
CA TYR A 148 1.40 8.38 9.04
C TYR A 148 1.56 8.31 7.51
N CYS A 149 1.40 7.14 6.90
CA CYS A 149 1.76 6.89 5.51
C CYS A 149 1.20 7.91 4.50
N HIS A 150 -0.11 8.17 4.52
CA HIS A 150 -0.73 9.10 3.59
C HIS A 150 -0.41 10.57 3.90
N GLU A 151 -0.18 10.92 5.16
CA GLU A 151 0.28 12.26 5.56
C GLU A 151 1.70 12.51 5.08
N PHE A 152 2.60 11.54 5.24
CA PHE A 152 3.95 11.59 4.70
C PHE A 152 3.91 11.92 3.20
N THR A 153 3.17 11.12 2.43
CA THR A 153 3.04 11.31 0.97
C THR A 153 2.46 12.68 0.64
N ALA A 154 1.38 13.11 1.31
CA ALA A 154 0.77 14.42 1.10
C ALA A 154 1.68 15.58 1.50
N THR A 155 2.49 15.41 2.55
CA THR A 155 3.48 16.42 2.99
C THR A 155 4.57 16.61 1.94
N CYS A 156 5.02 15.54 1.30
CA CYS A 156 5.98 15.62 0.20
C CYS A 156 5.41 16.39 -1.02
N TYR A 157 4.10 16.30 -1.23
CA TYR A 157 3.37 17.02 -2.28
C TYR A 157 2.61 18.25 -1.76
N SER A 158 3.06 18.87 -0.65
CA SER A 158 2.37 20.02 -0.02
C SER A 158 2.12 21.18 -0.98
N MET A 159 2.99 21.40 -1.97
CA MET A 159 2.85 22.43 -3.01
C MET A 159 1.63 22.21 -3.91
N LEU A 160 1.13 20.99 -4.02
CA LEU A 160 -0.05 20.68 -4.84
C LEU A 160 -1.38 20.86 -4.09
N GLY A 161 -1.35 21.13 -2.78
CA GLY A 161 -2.56 21.35 -1.98
C GLY A 161 -3.47 20.11 -1.92
N ILE A 162 -2.90 18.94 -1.61
CA ILE A 162 -3.66 17.69 -1.49
C ILE A 162 -4.75 17.80 -0.42
N GLU A 163 -5.96 17.37 -0.77
CA GLU A 163 -7.12 17.50 0.12
C GLU A 163 -7.27 16.31 1.06
N LYS A 164 -7.58 16.62 2.32
CA LYS A 164 -8.01 15.62 3.31
C LYS A 164 -9.44 15.21 3.07
N LYS A 165 -9.71 13.93 3.14
CA LYS A 165 -11.05 13.35 2.98
C LYS A 165 -11.76 13.19 4.32
N LYS A 166 -13.10 13.31 4.30
CA LYS A 166 -13.94 12.94 5.44
C LYS A 166 -14.09 11.43 5.47
N THR A 167 -13.99 10.84 6.65
CA THR A 167 -14.13 9.38 6.82
C THR A 167 -15.02 9.08 8.01
N LYS A 168 -15.58 7.86 8.02
CA LYS A 168 -16.38 7.30 9.11
C LYS A 168 -15.89 5.88 9.37
N ILE A 169 -15.77 5.51 10.65
CA ILE A 169 -15.57 4.11 11.06
C ILE A 169 -16.80 3.68 11.84
N CYS A 170 -17.43 2.59 11.42
CA CYS A 170 -18.67 2.09 12.01
C CYS A 170 -19.76 3.17 12.14
N GLY A 171 -19.88 4.06 11.15
CA GLY A 171 -20.83 5.17 11.16
C GLY A 171 -20.42 6.41 11.96
N ILE A 172 -19.35 6.33 12.76
CA ILE A 172 -18.84 7.44 13.56
C ILE A 172 -17.95 8.33 12.68
N PRO A 173 -18.25 9.64 12.54
CA PRO A 173 -17.43 10.53 11.74
C PRO A 173 -16.07 10.76 12.43
N LEU A 174 -15.00 10.60 11.64
CA LEU A 174 -13.64 10.90 12.08
C LEU A 174 -13.19 12.30 11.60
N ARG A 175 -12.09 12.78 12.15
CA ARG A 175 -11.42 13.96 11.63
C ARG A 175 -11.02 13.73 10.17
N ARG A 176 -10.98 14.80 9.39
CA ARG A 176 -10.44 14.73 8.03
C ARG A 176 -9.00 14.26 8.05
N ARG A 177 -8.67 13.29 7.19
CA ARG A 177 -7.33 12.69 7.08
C ARG A 177 -6.94 12.54 5.62
N TYR A 178 -5.65 12.41 5.35
CA TYR A 178 -5.19 11.95 4.06
C TYR A 178 -5.45 10.45 3.95
N LEU A 179 -5.96 10.02 2.80
CA LEU A 179 -6.31 8.64 2.46
C LEU A 179 -5.78 8.32 1.06
N GLY A 180 -5.81 7.06 0.64
CA GLY A 180 -5.52 6.67 -0.74
C GLY A 180 -6.35 7.48 -1.75
N THR A 181 -7.63 7.74 -1.45
CA THR A 181 -8.53 8.58 -2.27
C THR A 181 -8.12 10.04 -2.34
N SER A 182 -7.28 10.55 -1.45
CA SER A 182 -6.71 11.90 -1.56
C SER A 182 -5.82 12.05 -2.79
N PHE A 183 -5.27 10.95 -3.30
CA PHE A 183 -4.42 10.92 -4.49
C PHE A 183 -5.20 10.44 -5.72
N THR A 184 -5.96 9.34 -5.59
CA THR A 184 -6.67 8.72 -6.73
C THR A 184 -7.86 9.53 -7.25
N GLU A 185 -8.45 10.40 -6.43
CA GLU A 185 -9.53 11.31 -6.83
C GLU A 185 -9.05 12.75 -7.04
N SER A 186 -7.75 13.01 -6.95
CA SER A 186 -7.17 14.35 -7.12
C SER A 186 -6.94 14.67 -8.59
N ASP A 187 -7.31 15.85 -9.02
CA ASP A 187 -7.02 16.39 -10.36
C ASP A 187 -5.53 16.70 -10.61
N LYS A 188 -4.70 16.64 -9.55
CA LYS A 188 -3.25 16.89 -9.60
C LYS A 188 -2.44 15.69 -10.08
N PHE A 189 -3.05 14.51 -10.05
CA PHE A 189 -2.41 13.27 -10.46
C PHE A 189 -3.14 12.64 -11.64
N GLU A 190 -2.43 11.80 -12.37
CA GLU A 190 -2.98 10.88 -13.36
C GLU A 190 -2.67 9.44 -12.94
N GLU A 191 -3.61 8.55 -13.20
CA GLU A 191 -3.42 7.12 -12.94
C GLU A 191 -2.53 6.52 -14.01
N VAL A 192 -1.43 5.90 -13.61
CA VAL A 192 -0.48 5.23 -14.51
C VAL A 192 -0.87 3.76 -14.69
N ILE A 193 -1.13 3.07 -13.59
CA ILE A 193 -1.55 1.66 -13.59
C ILE A 193 -2.32 1.36 -12.30
N ARG A 194 -3.32 0.46 -12.42
CA ARG A 194 -4.13 -0.03 -11.30
C ARG A 194 -4.31 -1.53 -11.40
N ILE A 195 -4.11 -2.24 -10.29
CA ILE A 195 -4.18 -3.69 -10.22
C ILE A 195 -5.11 -4.11 -9.08
N ASN A 196 -6.10 -4.94 -9.39
CA ASN A 196 -7.05 -5.56 -8.46
C ASN A 196 -7.87 -4.56 -7.57
N CYS A 197 -8.03 -3.30 -7.96
CA CYS A 197 -8.80 -2.30 -7.22
C CYS A 197 -10.18 -2.05 -7.82
#